data_e1a8afcdfb3200009905aab7fcf0e542
#
_entry.id   e1a8afcdfb3200009905aab7fcf0e542
#
_cell.length_a   1.000
_cell.length_b   1.000
_cell.length_c   1.000
_cell.angle_alpha   90.00
_cell.angle_beta   90.00
_cell.angle_gamma   90.00
#
_symmetry.space_group_name_H-M   'P 1'
#
loop_
_entity.id
_entity.type
_entity.pdbx_description
1 polymer ?
#
loop_
_entity_poly.entity_id
_entity_poly.type
_entity_poly.pdbx_seq_one_letter_code
_entity_poly.pdbx_strand_id
1 'polypeptide(L)'
;ALSQAVKERRRLAVGGQLLVDRLLQEAGVSSSLFPPSSPSDAFVLMVEVLTSAAPDLLKSELMYYLGLEHNHIQATQHASAMAEYLHLPASNCTEVESYWAIDHGFFDRAVAGGRTSKFSSIMAESLSSSPALLLEFYEVRGALPSIESSNDAASFHELSMIVAALARVEGLVSAWLMCRTILAAQPTDYAP
;
A
#
# COMPACT_ATOMS: atom_id res chain seq x y z
N ALA A 1 2.72 -10.35 23.06
CA ALA A 1 1.71 -9.34 22.71
C ALA A 1 1.84 -8.93 21.24
N LEU A 2 3.01 -8.51 20.74
CA LEU A 2 3.21 -8.06 19.35
C LEU A 2 2.85 -9.13 18.32
N SER A 3 3.29 -10.36 18.49
CA SER A 3 3.00 -11.49 17.60
C SER A 3 1.49 -11.74 17.42
N GLN A 4 0.69 -11.58 18.47
CA GLN A 4 -0.76 -11.77 18.38
C GLN A 4 -1.43 -10.63 17.62
N ALA A 5 -1.01 -9.39 17.83
CA ALA A 5 -1.51 -8.23 17.09
C ALA A 5 -1.22 -8.33 15.59
N VAL A 6 0.00 -8.78 15.22
CA VAL A 6 0.36 -8.99 13.82
C VAL A 6 -0.45 -10.13 13.18
N LYS A 7 -0.70 -11.22 13.90
CA LYS A 7 -1.56 -12.30 13.40
C LYS A 7 -2.98 -11.80 13.10
N GLU A 8 -3.53 -10.96 13.98
CA GLU A 8 -4.85 -10.38 13.77
C GLU A 8 -4.85 -9.40 12.59
N ARG A 9 -3.83 -8.55 12.48
CA ARG A 9 -3.67 -7.66 11.32
C ARG A 9 -3.59 -8.45 10.00
N ARG A 10 -2.81 -9.54 9.95
CA ARG A 10 -2.76 -10.44 8.77
C ARG A 10 -4.13 -11.00 8.42
N ARG A 11 -4.91 -11.42 9.43
CA ARG A 11 -6.25 -11.98 9.20
C ARG A 11 -7.20 -10.96 8.54
N LEU A 12 -7.02 -9.67 8.83
CA LEU A 12 -7.84 -8.58 8.28
C LEU A 12 -7.28 -8.02 6.97
N ALA A 13 -6.02 -8.27 6.67
CA ALA A 13 -5.35 -7.75 5.49
C ALA A 13 -5.82 -8.43 4.20
N VAL A 14 -5.73 -7.71 3.10
CA VAL A 14 -6.05 -8.20 1.74
C VAL A 14 -5.18 -9.42 1.39
N GLY A 15 -5.83 -10.53 1.10
CA GLY A 15 -5.16 -11.80 0.81
C GLY A 15 -4.44 -12.42 2.01
N GLY A 16 -4.73 -11.98 3.25
CA GLY A 16 -4.10 -12.53 4.46
C GLY A 16 -2.64 -12.13 4.65
N GLN A 17 -2.16 -11.13 3.92
CA GLN A 17 -0.77 -10.65 3.93
C GLN A 17 -0.71 -9.14 4.18
N LEU A 18 0.16 -8.73 5.08
CA LEU A 18 0.51 -7.33 5.29
C LEU A 18 1.38 -6.81 4.12
N LEU A 19 1.43 -5.50 3.93
CA LEU A 19 2.32 -4.90 2.92
C LEU A 19 3.79 -5.17 3.24
N VAL A 20 4.18 -5.21 4.51
CA VAL A 20 5.53 -5.63 4.91
C VAL A 20 5.84 -7.08 4.51
N ASP A 21 4.89 -7.99 4.58
CA ASP A 21 5.10 -9.38 4.14
C ASP A 21 5.43 -9.45 2.65
N ARG A 22 4.81 -8.60 1.85
CA ARG A 22 5.05 -8.48 0.40
C ARG A 22 6.42 -7.87 0.10
N LEU A 23 6.81 -6.83 0.84
CA LEU A 23 8.16 -6.24 0.73
C LEU A 23 9.25 -7.28 1.07
N LEU A 24 9.04 -8.07 2.13
CA LEU A 24 9.96 -9.15 2.49
C LEU A 24 10.06 -10.22 1.40
N GLN A 25 8.92 -10.61 0.81
CA GLN A 25 8.90 -11.57 -0.31
C GLN A 25 9.64 -11.03 -1.54
N GLU A 26 9.45 -9.75 -1.90
CA GLU A 26 10.20 -9.11 -2.99
C GLU A 26 11.72 -9.11 -2.72
N ALA A 27 12.11 -8.95 -1.46
CA ALA A 27 13.51 -9.01 -1.04
C ALA A 27 14.05 -10.43 -0.97
N GLY A 28 13.23 -11.47 -1.19
CA GLY A 28 13.62 -12.87 -1.02
C GLY A 28 13.81 -13.30 0.44
N VAL A 29 13.24 -12.53 1.38
CA VAL A 29 13.30 -12.79 2.83
C VAL A 29 12.00 -13.43 3.29
N SER A 30 12.09 -14.43 4.19
CA SER A 30 10.90 -15.11 4.70
C SER A 30 10.05 -14.18 5.56
N SER A 31 8.77 -14.02 5.21
CA SER A 31 7.80 -13.26 6.00
C SER A 31 7.51 -13.89 7.37
N SER A 32 7.92 -15.15 7.61
CA SER A 32 7.81 -15.80 8.92
C SER A 32 8.75 -15.19 9.97
N LEU A 33 9.78 -14.46 9.56
CA LEU A 33 10.68 -13.75 10.46
C LEU A 33 10.04 -12.47 11.03
N PHE A 34 8.91 -12.02 10.47
CA PHE A 34 8.16 -10.86 10.96
C PHE A 34 6.83 -11.30 11.61
N PRO A 35 6.45 -10.77 12.79
CA PRO A 35 7.25 -9.88 13.63
C PRO A 35 8.31 -10.66 14.43
N PRO A 36 9.46 -10.05 14.70
CA PRO A 36 10.46 -10.67 15.55
C PRO A 36 9.93 -10.87 16.98
N SER A 37 10.21 -12.02 17.57
CA SER A 37 9.73 -12.37 18.93
C SER A 37 10.70 -11.92 20.02
N SER A 38 11.93 -11.63 19.66
CA SER A 38 13.01 -11.20 20.54
C SER A 38 13.95 -10.21 19.84
N PRO A 39 14.80 -9.47 20.59
CA PRO A 39 15.86 -8.65 20.00
C PRO A 39 16.82 -9.46 19.10
N SER A 40 17.09 -10.71 19.43
CA SER A 40 17.91 -11.61 18.62
C SER A 40 17.23 -11.91 17.27
N ASP A 41 15.91 -12.18 17.28
CA ASP A 41 15.16 -12.43 16.05
C ASP A 41 15.09 -11.15 15.19
N ALA A 42 14.96 -9.98 15.81
CA ALA A 42 15.02 -8.69 15.10
C ALA A 42 16.37 -8.49 14.42
N PHE A 43 17.45 -8.83 15.09
CA PHE A 43 18.78 -8.78 14.49
C PHE A 43 18.92 -9.75 13.32
N VAL A 44 18.42 -10.99 13.45
CA VAL A 44 18.42 -11.99 12.36
C VAL A 44 17.64 -11.43 11.16
N LEU A 45 16.42 -10.90 11.36
CA LEU A 45 15.63 -10.31 10.29
C LEU A 45 16.38 -9.17 9.57
N MET A 46 17.00 -8.26 10.34
CA MET A 46 17.79 -7.16 9.75
C MET A 46 18.98 -7.69 8.93
N VAL A 47 19.70 -8.70 9.43
CA VAL A 47 20.81 -9.32 8.70
C VAL A 47 20.32 -9.97 7.41
N GLU A 48 19.23 -10.73 7.46
CA GLU A 48 18.62 -11.37 6.28
C GLU A 48 18.23 -10.32 5.21
N VAL A 49 17.62 -9.20 5.63
CA VAL A 49 17.29 -8.10 4.72
C VAL A 49 18.56 -7.50 4.09
N LEU A 50 19.57 -7.16 4.90
CA LEU A 50 20.79 -6.50 4.43
C LEU A 50 21.64 -7.40 3.52
N THR A 51 21.65 -8.72 3.77
CA THR A 51 22.42 -9.70 2.99
C THR A 51 21.65 -10.29 1.82
N SER A 52 20.35 -9.99 1.68
CA SER A 52 19.54 -10.44 0.55
C SER A 52 20.10 -9.93 -0.79
N ALA A 53 19.69 -10.56 -1.88
CA ALA A 53 20.03 -10.11 -3.24
C ALA A 53 19.15 -8.93 -3.73
N ALA A 54 18.29 -8.39 -2.88
CA ALA A 54 17.40 -7.29 -3.23
C ALA A 54 18.17 -6.00 -3.57
N PRO A 55 17.59 -5.11 -4.39
CA PRO A 55 18.14 -3.78 -4.61
C PRO A 55 18.29 -2.99 -3.30
N ASP A 56 19.33 -2.14 -3.22
CA ASP A 56 19.63 -1.38 -2.00
C ASP A 56 18.46 -0.47 -1.58
N LEU A 57 17.70 0.06 -2.54
CA LEU A 57 16.52 0.87 -2.25
C LEU A 57 15.45 0.05 -1.49
N LEU A 58 15.16 -1.17 -1.93
CA LEU A 58 14.19 -2.05 -1.25
C LEU A 58 14.68 -2.45 0.15
N LYS A 59 15.98 -2.67 0.32
CA LYS A 59 16.57 -2.92 1.66
C LYS A 59 16.38 -1.71 2.58
N SER A 60 16.61 -0.49 2.07
CA SER A 60 16.40 0.76 2.81
C SER A 60 14.92 0.96 3.18
N GLU A 61 14.00 0.67 2.25
CA GLU A 61 12.55 0.72 2.50
C GLU A 61 12.14 -0.26 3.63
N LEU A 62 12.62 -1.50 3.56
CA LEU A 62 12.37 -2.51 4.61
C LEU A 62 12.95 -2.09 5.96
N MET A 63 14.19 -1.60 5.99
CA MET A 63 14.81 -1.12 7.22
C MET A 63 14.06 0.06 7.81
N TYR A 64 13.56 0.98 6.96
CA TYR A 64 12.73 2.09 7.38
C TYR A 64 11.39 1.61 7.96
N TYR A 65 10.71 0.66 7.29
CA TYR A 65 9.48 0.05 7.80
C TYR A 65 9.69 -0.59 9.19
N LEU A 66 10.75 -1.38 9.34
CA LEU A 66 11.08 -2.03 10.63
C LEU A 66 11.37 -1.00 11.73
N GLY A 67 11.97 0.12 11.37
CA GLY A 67 12.18 1.25 12.27
C GLY A 67 10.87 1.91 12.73
N LEU A 68 9.91 2.09 11.82
CA LEU A 68 8.57 2.59 12.15
C LEU A 68 7.84 1.63 13.11
N GLU A 69 7.94 0.32 12.89
CA GLU A 69 7.33 -0.70 13.76
C GLU A 69 7.92 -0.66 15.18
N HIS A 70 9.23 -0.47 15.30
CA HIS A 70 9.91 -0.40 16.60
C HIS A 70 9.57 0.88 17.37
N ASN A 71 9.43 2.01 16.67
CA ASN A 71 9.30 3.34 17.26
C ASN A 71 7.85 3.84 17.34
N HIS A 72 6.85 2.97 17.24
CA HIS A 72 5.42 3.31 17.20
C HIS A 72 4.97 4.39 18.21
N ILE A 73 5.67 4.56 19.32
CA ILE A 73 5.35 5.53 20.40
C ILE A 73 6.10 6.87 20.24
N GLN A 74 7.20 6.92 19.47
CA GLN A 74 8.07 8.11 19.32
C GLN A 74 8.34 8.48 17.84
N ALA A 75 7.45 8.12 16.95
CA ALA A 75 7.68 7.91 15.52
C ALA A 75 8.26 9.10 14.72
N THR A 76 7.96 10.37 15.05
CA THR A 76 8.23 11.45 14.10
C THR A 76 9.68 11.93 14.06
N GLN A 77 10.37 12.02 15.19
CA GLN A 77 11.76 12.53 15.23
C GLN A 77 12.79 11.49 14.79
N HIS A 78 12.58 10.22 15.15
CA HIS A 78 13.49 9.13 14.78
C HIS A 78 13.33 8.70 13.31
N ALA A 79 12.12 8.80 12.75
CA ALA A 79 11.85 8.47 11.37
C ALA A 79 12.66 9.34 10.38
N SER A 80 12.70 10.66 10.59
CA SER A 80 13.46 11.57 9.73
C SER A 80 14.97 11.30 9.79
N ALA A 81 15.53 11.10 10.98
CA ALA A 81 16.95 10.76 11.14
C ALA A 81 17.30 9.41 10.50
N MET A 82 16.38 8.45 10.59
CA MET A 82 16.56 7.13 9.97
C MET A 82 16.48 7.21 8.44
N ALA A 83 15.55 7.98 7.89
CA ALA A 83 15.43 8.21 6.45
C ALA A 83 16.71 8.86 5.90
N GLU A 84 17.27 9.85 6.60
CA GLU A 84 18.54 10.50 6.24
C GLU A 84 19.70 9.49 6.29
N TYR A 85 19.81 8.70 7.35
CA TYR A 85 20.85 7.67 7.49
C TYR A 85 20.77 6.61 6.39
N LEU A 86 19.56 6.19 5.99
CA LEU A 86 19.31 5.21 4.94
C LEU A 86 19.37 5.82 3.52
N HIS A 87 19.61 7.13 3.41
CA HIS A 87 19.57 7.88 2.14
C HIS A 87 18.27 7.65 1.35
N LEU A 88 17.14 7.52 2.08
CA LEU A 88 15.84 7.22 1.49
C LEU A 88 15.21 8.52 0.93
N PRO A 89 14.81 8.57 -0.35
CA PRO A 89 14.09 9.71 -0.90
C PRO A 89 12.78 9.98 -0.16
N ALA A 90 12.38 11.25 -0.04
CA ALA A 90 11.15 11.62 0.67
C ALA A 90 9.89 10.94 0.11
N SER A 91 9.82 10.71 -1.22
CA SER A 91 8.74 9.96 -1.86
C SER A 91 8.64 8.52 -1.35
N ASN A 92 9.78 7.84 -1.17
CA ASN A 92 9.84 6.47 -0.66
C ASN A 92 9.52 6.41 0.83
N CYS A 93 9.92 7.43 1.61
CA CYS A 93 9.49 7.54 3.01
C CYS A 93 7.97 7.61 3.11
N THR A 94 7.33 8.52 2.36
CA THR A 94 5.87 8.66 2.33
C THR A 94 5.19 7.36 1.89
N GLU A 95 5.74 6.68 0.90
CA GLU A 95 5.22 5.40 0.42
C GLU A 95 5.28 4.32 1.51
N VAL A 96 6.43 4.14 2.16
CA VAL A 96 6.60 3.15 3.24
C VAL A 96 5.77 3.49 4.48
N GLU A 97 5.66 4.78 4.83
CA GLU A 97 4.76 5.23 5.90
C GLU A 97 3.30 4.90 5.61
N SER A 98 2.89 5.00 4.35
CA SER A 98 1.54 4.61 3.92
C SER A 98 1.33 3.10 3.99
N TYR A 99 2.32 2.28 3.66
CA TYR A 99 2.27 0.83 3.85
C TYR A 99 2.11 0.46 5.33
N TRP A 100 2.93 1.07 6.16
CA TRP A 100 2.86 0.89 7.60
C TRP A 100 1.49 1.31 8.15
N ALA A 101 0.94 2.42 7.67
CA ALA A 101 -0.37 2.91 8.06
C ALA A 101 -1.51 1.94 7.66
N ILE A 102 -1.49 1.40 6.43
CA ILE A 102 -2.43 0.36 5.98
C ILE A 102 -2.33 -0.87 6.88
N ASP A 103 -1.13 -1.37 7.13
CA ASP A 103 -0.89 -2.56 7.94
C ASP A 103 -1.35 -2.39 9.40
N HIS A 104 -1.50 -1.13 9.86
CA HIS A 104 -1.98 -0.78 11.20
C HIS A 104 -3.44 -0.31 11.24
N GLY A 105 -4.10 -0.19 10.08
CA GLY A 105 -5.48 0.30 9.99
C GLY A 105 -5.62 1.81 10.16
N PHE A 106 -4.53 2.58 10.02
CA PHE A 106 -4.53 4.05 10.03
C PHE A 106 -4.77 4.59 8.63
N PHE A 107 -5.93 4.30 8.07
CA PHE A 107 -6.25 4.52 6.66
C PHE A 107 -6.19 5.99 6.24
N ASP A 108 -6.52 6.92 7.13
CA ASP A 108 -6.39 8.37 6.93
C ASP A 108 -4.95 8.82 6.63
N ARG A 109 -3.97 8.15 7.24
CA ARG A 109 -2.55 8.42 7.00
C ARG A 109 -2.01 7.77 5.72
N ALA A 110 -2.67 6.72 5.28
CA ALA A 110 -2.22 5.94 4.12
C ALA A 110 -2.47 6.66 2.79
N VAL A 111 -3.43 7.58 2.73
CA VAL A 111 -3.85 8.27 1.50
C VAL A 111 -2.72 9.04 0.83
N ALA A 112 -1.82 9.65 1.62
CA ALA A 112 -0.71 10.44 1.10
C ALA A 112 0.25 9.67 0.18
N GLY A 113 0.41 8.34 0.38
CA GLY A 113 1.27 7.47 -0.42
C GLY A 113 0.69 7.03 -1.76
N GLY A 114 -0.53 7.46 -2.10
CA GLY A 114 -1.24 7.00 -3.30
C GLY A 114 -0.57 7.32 -4.63
N ARG A 115 0.32 8.32 -4.69
CA ARG A 115 0.92 8.80 -5.95
C ARG A 115 1.89 7.83 -6.61
N THR A 116 2.68 7.13 -5.84
CA THR A 116 3.86 6.38 -6.32
C THR A 116 3.85 4.91 -5.93
N SER A 117 2.84 4.46 -5.20
CA SER A 117 2.82 3.14 -4.62
C SER A 117 2.76 2.02 -5.66
N LYS A 118 3.73 1.12 -5.61
CA LYS A 118 3.73 -0.14 -6.35
C LYS A 118 2.62 -1.11 -5.89
N PHE A 119 2.08 -0.91 -4.69
CA PHE A 119 0.98 -1.69 -4.13
C PHE A 119 -0.36 -0.93 -4.17
N SER A 120 -0.51 0.02 -5.09
CA SER A 120 -1.69 0.91 -5.15
C SER A 120 -3.03 0.15 -5.21
N SER A 121 -3.12 -0.96 -5.96
CA SER A 121 -4.34 -1.77 -6.04
C SER A 121 -4.70 -2.43 -4.70
N ILE A 122 -3.71 -2.93 -3.96
CA ILE A 122 -3.91 -3.53 -2.64
C ILE A 122 -4.30 -2.47 -1.61
N MET A 123 -3.69 -1.29 -1.69
CA MET A 123 -4.05 -0.15 -0.85
C MET A 123 -5.49 0.30 -1.12
N ALA A 124 -5.90 0.41 -2.39
CA ALA A 124 -7.25 0.73 -2.78
C ALA A 124 -8.26 -0.30 -2.26
N GLU A 125 -7.95 -1.59 -2.37
CA GLU A 125 -8.79 -2.66 -1.83
C GLU A 125 -8.90 -2.57 -0.30
N SER A 126 -7.81 -2.27 0.40
CA SER A 126 -7.81 -2.04 1.85
C SER A 126 -8.69 -0.85 2.25
N LEU A 127 -8.72 0.20 1.42
CA LEU A 127 -9.54 1.41 1.63
C LEU A 127 -11.01 1.24 1.20
N SER A 128 -11.37 0.14 0.51
CA SER A 128 -12.72 -0.08 -0.04
C SER A 128 -13.83 -0.07 1.01
N SER A 129 -13.51 -0.38 2.26
CA SER A 129 -14.42 -0.27 3.40
C SER A 129 -14.72 1.18 3.81
N SER A 130 -13.91 2.15 3.38
CA SER A 130 -14.02 3.58 3.68
C SER A 130 -14.11 4.38 2.38
N PRO A 131 -15.31 4.50 1.76
CA PRO A 131 -15.48 5.06 0.43
C PRO A 131 -14.89 6.47 0.24
N ALA A 132 -15.00 7.34 1.25
CA ALA A 132 -14.45 8.70 1.19
C ALA A 132 -12.91 8.68 1.10
N LEU A 133 -12.24 7.84 1.90
CA LEU A 133 -10.78 7.70 1.87
C LEU A 133 -10.29 7.06 0.56
N LEU A 134 -11.09 6.13 0.00
CA LEU A 134 -10.78 5.56 -1.31
C LEU A 134 -10.81 6.64 -2.41
N LEU A 135 -11.80 7.52 -2.42
CA LEU A 135 -11.87 8.62 -3.39
C LEU A 135 -10.71 9.59 -3.21
N GLU A 136 -10.41 10.00 -1.97
CA GLU A 136 -9.28 10.86 -1.65
C GLU A 136 -7.94 10.24 -2.10
N PHE A 137 -7.77 8.93 -1.92
CA PHE A 137 -6.61 8.19 -2.41
C PHE A 137 -6.42 8.33 -3.92
N TYR A 138 -7.51 8.21 -4.71
CA TYR A 138 -7.44 8.40 -6.16
C TYR A 138 -7.24 9.86 -6.57
N GLU A 139 -7.78 10.83 -5.83
CA GLU A 139 -7.48 12.25 -6.05
C GLU A 139 -5.99 12.54 -5.85
N VAL A 140 -5.40 12.04 -4.76
CA VAL A 140 -3.96 12.19 -4.48
C VAL A 140 -3.12 11.51 -5.56
N ARG A 141 -3.54 10.33 -6.03
CA ARG A 141 -2.88 9.60 -7.12
C ARG A 141 -2.89 10.39 -8.43
N GLY A 142 -3.93 11.19 -8.67
CA GLY A 142 -4.06 12.03 -9.86
C GLY A 142 -4.29 11.26 -11.16
N ALA A 143 -4.50 9.96 -11.10
CA ALA A 143 -4.78 9.11 -12.24
C ALA A 143 -5.78 8.02 -11.88
N LEU A 144 -6.83 7.89 -12.66
CA LEU A 144 -7.72 6.73 -12.60
C LEU A 144 -7.04 5.53 -13.27
N PRO A 145 -7.35 4.30 -12.85
CA PRO A 145 -6.89 3.10 -13.55
C PRO A 145 -7.31 3.17 -15.02
N SER A 146 -6.36 3.01 -15.94
CA SER A 146 -6.66 2.97 -17.37
C SER A 146 -6.98 1.53 -17.78
N ILE A 147 -8.07 1.33 -18.50
CA ILE A 147 -8.37 0.06 -19.14
C ILE A 147 -7.60 0.05 -20.46
N GLU A 148 -6.35 -0.41 -20.45
CA GLU A 148 -5.53 -0.50 -21.66
C GLU A 148 -5.87 -1.73 -22.53
N SER A 149 -6.53 -2.72 -21.94
CA SER A 149 -7.01 -3.92 -22.67
C SER A 149 -8.31 -4.44 -22.06
N SER A 150 -9.16 -5.03 -22.92
CA SER A 150 -10.42 -5.67 -22.49
C SER A 150 -10.24 -6.87 -21.53
N ASN A 151 -9.01 -7.30 -21.27
CA ASN A 151 -8.66 -8.44 -20.41
C ASN A 151 -8.01 -8.04 -19.08
N ASP A 152 -7.92 -6.76 -18.76
CA ASP A 152 -7.36 -6.32 -17.49
C ASP A 152 -8.40 -6.35 -16.36
N ALA A 153 -8.59 -7.56 -15.81
CA ALA A 153 -9.52 -7.81 -14.72
C ALA A 153 -9.19 -6.99 -13.45
N ALA A 154 -7.92 -6.67 -13.23
CA ALA A 154 -7.49 -5.91 -12.05
C ALA A 154 -7.92 -4.44 -12.16
N SER A 155 -7.68 -3.79 -13.29
CA SER A 155 -8.14 -2.42 -13.55
C SER A 155 -9.66 -2.32 -13.54
N PHE A 156 -10.36 -3.35 -14.02
CA PHE A 156 -11.83 -3.38 -13.97
C PHE A 156 -12.36 -3.47 -12.54
N HIS A 157 -11.73 -4.29 -11.71
CA HIS A 157 -12.08 -4.40 -10.29
C HIS A 157 -11.84 -3.07 -9.56
N GLU A 158 -10.69 -2.44 -9.77
CA GLU A 158 -10.34 -1.16 -9.18
C GLU A 158 -11.34 -0.06 -9.58
N LEU A 159 -11.70 0.03 -10.86
CA LEU A 159 -12.73 0.97 -11.35
C LEU A 159 -14.10 0.69 -10.72
N SER A 160 -14.48 -0.58 -10.56
CA SER A 160 -15.76 -0.93 -9.93
C SER A 160 -15.83 -0.47 -8.47
N MET A 161 -14.71 -0.53 -7.73
CA MET A 161 -14.62 -0.01 -6.37
C MET A 161 -14.79 1.52 -6.32
N ILE A 162 -14.17 2.25 -7.26
CA ILE A 162 -14.30 3.71 -7.36
C ILE A 162 -15.73 4.12 -7.67
N VAL A 163 -16.36 3.47 -8.65
CA VAL A 163 -17.77 3.73 -9.00
C VAL A 163 -18.69 3.46 -7.82
N ALA A 164 -18.48 2.37 -7.09
CA ALA A 164 -19.24 2.05 -5.90
C ALA A 164 -19.01 3.06 -4.77
N ALA A 165 -17.80 3.58 -4.61
CA ALA A 165 -17.48 4.62 -3.64
C ALA A 165 -18.15 5.95 -4.01
N LEU A 166 -18.09 6.37 -5.27
CA LEU A 166 -18.78 7.57 -5.78
C LEU A 166 -20.27 7.48 -5.56
N ALA A 167 -20.90 6.33 -5.85
CA ALA A 167 -22.33 6.14 -5.62
C ALA A 167 -22.72 6.31 -4.15
N ARG A 168 -21.85 5.93 -3.23
CA ARG A 168 -22.09 6.05 -1.77
C ARG A 168 -21.85 7.45 -1.22
N VAL A 169 -20.83 8.15 -1.74
CA VAL A 169 -20.39 9.46 -1.21
C VAL A 169 -21.12 10.61 -1.92
N GLU A 170 -21.13 10.59 -3.25
CA GLU A 170 -21.63 11.67 -4.10
C GLU A 170 -23.00 11.37 -4.74
N GLY A 171 -23.42 10.12 -4.74
CA GLY A 171 -24.66 9.66 -5.31
C GLY A 171 -24.55 9.06 -6.71
N LEU A 172 -25.66 8.48 -7.16
CA LEU A 172 -25.71 7.70 -8.40
C LEU A 172 -25.41 8.51 -9.67
N VAL A 173 -25.65 9.82 -9.66
CA VAL A 173 -25.38 10.68 -10.83
C VAL A 173 -23.89 10.79 -11.10
N SER A 174 -23.08 11.04 -10.07
CA SER A 174 -21.62 11.12 -10.18
C SER A 174 -21.03 9.78 -10.63
N ALA A 175 -21.49 8.67 -10.05
CA ALA A 175 -21.09 7.33 -10.46
C ALA A 175 -21.44 7.03 -11.92
N TRP A 176 -22.64 7.41 -12.36
CA TRP A 176 -23.06 7.23 -13.75
C TRP A 176 -22.25 8.08 -14.73
N LEU A 177 -21.97 9.36 -14.40
CA LEU A 177 -21.12 10.23 -15.20
C LEU A 177 -19.72 9.66 -15.37
N MET A 178 -19.14 9.12 -14.31
CA MET A 178 -17.85 8.45 -14.37
C MET A 178 -17.86 7.22 -15.27
N CYS A 179 -18.83 6.33 -15.12
CA CYS A 179 -19.00 5.19 -16.03
C CYS A 179 -19.09 5.62 -17.50
N ARG A 180 -19.86 6.65 -17.78
CA ARG A 180 -20.00 7.21 -19.13
C ARG A 180 -18.67 7.75 -19.67
N THR A 181 -17.88 8.43 -18.84
CA THR A 181 -16.57 8.97 -19.23
C THR A 181 -15.59 7.84 -19.54
N ILE A 182 -15.57 6.80 -18.72
CA ILE A 182 -14.72 5.62 -18.93
C ILE A 182 -15.09 4.92 -20.25
N LEU A 183 -16.39 4.70 -20.50
CA LEU A 183 -16.86 4.07 -21.74
C LEU A 183 -16.56 4.92 -22.98
N ALA A 184 -16.64 6.25 -22.89
CA ALA A 184 -16.33 7.15 -23.99
C ALA A 184 -14.81 7.23 -24.29
N ALA A 185 -13.95 6.94 -23.31
CA ALA A 185 -12.50 6.93 -23.47
C ALA A 185 -11.96 5.62 -24.05
N GLN A 186 -12.79 4.57 -24.16
CA GLN A 186 -12.38 3.30 -24.77
C GLN A 186 -12.21 3.51 -26.29
N PRO A 187 -11.08 3.08 -26.88
CA PRO A 187 -10.92 3.08 -28.32
C PRO A 187 -12.02 2.22 -28.94
N THR A 188 -12.73 2.77 -29.93
CA THR A 188 -13.79 2.10 -30.68
C THR A 188 -13.21 1.09 -31.68
N ASP A 189 -12.47 0.08 -31.22
CA ASP A 189 -11.94 -1.00 -32.06
C ASP A 189 -13.01 -2.04 -32.45
N TYR A 190 -14.28 -1.72 -32.22
CA TYR A 190 -15.42 -2.48 -32.76
C TYR A 190 -16.07 -1.70 -33.91
N ALA A 191 -15.32 -1.50 -34.99
CA ALA A 191 -15.97 -1.29 -36.30
C ALA A 191 -16.23 -2.67 -36.90
N PRO A 192 -17.47 -2.99 -37.31
CA PRO A 192 -17.83 -4.25 -37.92
C PRO A 192 -17.19 -4.44 -39.31
#